data_31421a610703f3328be7592066b326e2
#
_entry.id   31421a610703f3328be7592066b326e2
#
_cell.length_a   1.000
_cell.length_b   1.000
_cell.length_c   1.000
_cell.angle_alpha   90.00
_cell.angle_beta   90.00
_cell.angle_gamma   90.00
#
_symmetry.space_group_name_H-M   'P 1'
#
loop_
_entity.id
_entity.type
_entity.pdbx_description
1 polymer ?
#
loop_
_entity_poly.entity_id
_entity_poly.type
_entity_poly.pdbx_seq_one_letter_code
_entity_poly.pdbx_strand_id
1 'polypeptide(L)'
;ENESFEQSEEKDENQYSVNIPMRYYYKGKFRKGWVSISNCFRGTWVVGTPGSGKTFSIIEPFIRQHSAKGFAMVVYDYKFPTLATKLYYHYKKNQKLGKVPKGCKFNIINFVDVEYSKRVNPIQAKYINNLAAASETAETLLESLQKGKKEGGGGGGSDQFFQTSAVNFLAACIYFFVNYEREPYDANGKKLYAEKRQDPQTKFWKPTGVVRDREGGSIVEPAYWLGKYSDMPHILSFLNESYQTIFEVLETDNEVAPLLGPFQTAFKNKAMEQLEGMIGTLRVYTSRLATKESYWIFHK
;
A
#
# COMPACT_ATOMS: atom_id res chain seq x y z
N GLU A 1 42.70 -14.13 23.26
CA GLU A 1 41.64 -13.98 22.27
C GLU A 1 41.45 -15.34 21.60
N ASN A 2 40.20 -15.80 21.46
CA ASN A 2 39.90 -17.06 20.82
C ASN A 2 40.12 -16.92 19.30
N GLU A 3 40.83 -17.88 18.71
CA GLU A 3 40.98 -17.95 17.26
C GLU A 3 39.63 -18.26 16.58
N SER A 4 39.35 -17.59 15.46
CA SER A 4 38.25 -17.97 14.58
C SER A 4 38.74 -18.99 13.54
N PHE A 5 37.80 -19.53 12.76
CA PHE A 5 38.16 -20.37 11.62
C PHE A 5 38.50 -19.49 10.40
N GLU A 6 39.09 -20.10 9.40
CA GLU A 6 39.48 -19.42 8.16
C GLU A 6 38.24 -18.88 7.43
N GLN A 7 38.35 -17.64 6.96
CA GLN A 7 37.31 -16.95 6.23
C GLN A 7 37.79 -16.55 4.84
N SER A 8 36.89 -16.39 3.90
CA SER A 8 37.25 -15.96 2.56
C SER A 8 37.81 -14.54 2.58
N GLU A 9 38.98 -14.37 1.97
CA GLU A 9 39.61 -13.08 1.74
C GLU A 9 39.12 -12.45 0.41
N GLU A 10 38.49 -13.23 -0.46
CA GLU A 10 37.96 -12.80 -1.74
C GLU A 10 36.45 -12.50 -1.66
N LYS A 11 36.01 -11.58 -2.51
CA LYS A 11 34.58 -11.28 -2.66
C LYS A 11 33.96 -12.22 -3.66
N ASP A 12 32.75 -12.67 -3.36
CA ASP A 12 31.86 -13.26 -4.38
C ASP A 12 31.07 -12.16 -5.07
N GLU A 13 31.59 -11.61 -6.16
CA GLU A 13 30.96 -10.51 -6.89
C GLU A 13 30.14 -11.02 -8.07
N ASN A 14 28.81 -10.94 -7.95
CA ASN A 14 27.86 -11.21 -9.02
C ASN A 14 26.72 -10.20 -8.98
N GLN A 15 25.78 -10.28 -9.93
CA GLN A 15 24.64 -9.37 -10.02
C GLN A 15 23.79 -9.33 -8.74
N TYR A 16 23.71 -10.43 -7.99
CA TYR A 16 22.80 -10.60 -6.86
C TYR A 16 23.51 -10.60 -5.49
N SER A 17 24.85 -10.60 -5.49
CA SER A 17 25.62 -10.70 -4.25
C SER A 17 25.65 -9.41 -3.45
N VAL A 18 25.77 -9.55 -2.14
CA VAL A 18 26.12 -8.49 -1.19
C VAL A 18 27.33 -8.93 -0.39
N ASN A 19 28.39 -8.14 -0.40
CA ASN A 19 29.62 -8.44 0.29
C ASN A 19 29.81 -7.49 1.47
N ILE A 20 29.90 -8.05 2.67
CA ILE A 20 30.07 -7.31 3.93
C ILE A 20 31.50 -7.47 4.39
N PRO A 21 32.26 -6.38 4.56
CA PRO A 21 33.64 -6.46 5.04
C PRO A 21 33.67 -6.92 6.50
N MET A 22 34.60 -7.80 6.81
CA MET A 22 34.84 -8.27 8.17
C MET A 22 36.32 -8.25 8.53
N ARG A 23 36.58 -8.24 9.83
CA ARG A 23 37.90 -8.51 10.39
C ARG A 23 37.79 -9.74 11.29
N TYR A 24 38.75 -10.64 11.19
CA TYR A 24 38.79 -11.85 11.99
C TYR A 24 40.22 -12.13 12.45
N TYR A 25 40.35 -12.87 13.56
CA TYR A 25 41.64 -13.27 14.11
C TYR A 25 41.87 -14.75 13.79
N TYR A 26 42.95 -15.04 13.06
CA TYR A 26 43.26 -16.40 12.66
C TYR A 26 44.78 -16.58 12.50
N LYS A 27 45.33 -17.69 13.05
CA LYS A 27 46.77 -18.02 13.06
C LYS A 27 47.63 -16.83 13.56
N GLY A 28 47.26 -16.34 14.74
CA GLY A 28 48.02 -15.29 15.45
C GLY A 28 47.94 -13.90 14.83
N LYS A 29 47.08 -13.64 13.85
CA LYS A 29 47.04 -12.34 13.13
C LYS A 29 45.59 -11.91 12.85
N PHE A 30 45.38 -10.58 12.84
CA PHE A 30 44.14 -9.99 12.32
C PHE A 30 44.18 -9.98 10.80
N ARG A 31 43.14 -10.53 10.19
CA ARG A 31 42.97 -10.62 8.75
C ARG A 31 41.73 -9.84 8.32
N LYS A 32 41.67 -9.48 7.05
CA LYS A 32 40.48 -8.90 6.40
C LYS A 32 39.81 -9.98 5.58
N GLY A 33 38.50 -10.03 5.60
CA GLY A 33 37.73 -10.97 4.80
C GLY A 33 36.35 -10.42 4.47
N TRP A 34 35.53 -11.27 3.91
CA TRP A 34 34.20 -10.92 3.45
C TRP A 34 33.18 -11.96 3.88
N VAL A 35 32.06 -11.47 4.39
CA VAL A 35 30.83 -12.27 4.45
C VAL A 35 30.11 -12.04 3.13
N SER A 36 30.20 -12.99 2.23
CA SER A 36 29.60 -12.91 0.90
C SER A 36 28.24 -13.61 0.90
N ILE A 37 27.19 -12.84 0.60
CA ILE A 37 25.84 -13.34 0.39
C ILE A 37 25.66 -13.39 -1.11
N SER A 38 25.91 -14.55 -1.71
CA SER A 38 25.95 -14.75 -3.17
C SER A 38 24.60 -14.56 -3.83
N ASN A 39 23.51 -14.84 -3.07
CA ASN A 39 22.13 -14.69 -3.54
C ASN A 39 21.23 -14.20 -2.40
N CYS A 40 20.81 -12.93 -2.50
CA CYS A 40 19.99 -12.28 -1.48
C CYS A 40 18.48 -12.56 -1.57
N PHE A 41 18.00 -13.33 -2.57
CA PHE A 41 16.56 -13.63 -2.74
C PHE A 41 15.98 -14.55 -1.65
N ARG A 42 16.82 -15.26 -0.92
CA ARG A 42 16.38 -16.11 0.20
C ARG A 42 16.12 -15.36 1.50
N GLY A 43 16.31 -14.05 1.50
CA GLY A 43 16.21 -13.22 2.69
C GLY A 43 17.44 -13.33 3.60
N THR A 44 17.67 -12.28 4.39
CA THR A 44 18.76 -12.21 5.35
C THR A 44 18.20 -11.75 6.70
N TRP A 45 18.36 -12.57 7.71
CA TRP A 45 17.96 -12.26 9.08
C TRP A 45 19.15 -11.76 9.87
N VAL A 46 19.06 -10.54 10.44
CA VAL A 46 20.14 -9.91 11.20
C VAL A 46 19.72 -9.71 12.64
N VAL A 47 20.37 -10.41 13.55
CA VAL A 47 20.10 -10.36 14.99
C VAL A 47 21.23 -9.65 15.72
N GLY A 48 20.89 -8.84 16.70
CA GLY A 48 21.87 -8.17 17.56
C GLY A 48 21.17 -7.16 18.49
N THR A 49 21.81 -6.87 19.61
CA THR A 49 21.31 -5.90 20.61
C THR A 49 21.25 -4.46 20.04
N PRO A 50 20.46 -3.56 20.62
CA PRO A 50 20.54 -2.13 20.31
C PRO A 50 21.98 -1.63 20.41
N GLY A 51 22.43 -0.80 19.47
CA GLY A 51 23.79 -0.25 19.44
C GLY A 51 24.88 -1.19 18.88
N SER A 52 24.59 -2.45 18.56
CA SER A 52 25.58 -3.42 18.04
C SER A 52 26.13 -3.13 16.61
N GLY A 53 25.75 -2.02 16.01
CA GLY A 53 26.26 -1.61 14.70
C GLY A 53 25.56 -2.27 13.48
N LYS A 54 24.45 -3.01 13.67
CA LYS A 54 23.72 -3.68 12.58
C LYS A 54 23.46 -2.78 11.37
N THR A 55 23.01 -1.58 11.61
CA THR A 55 22.70 -0.61 10.56
C THR A 55 23.94 -0.27 9.75
N PHE A 56 25.01 0.13 10.42
CA PHE A 56 26.24 0.55 9.78
C PHE A 56 26.96 -0.62 9.08
N SER A 57 27.09 -1.76 9.77
CA SER A 57 27.89 -2.87 9.27
C SER A 57 27.19 -3.73 8.23
N ILE A 58 25.85 -3.77 8.24
CA ILE A 58 25.09 -4.70 7.38
C ILE A 58 24.08 -3.97 6.49
N ILE A 59 23.15 -3.19 7.09
CA ILE A 59 22.05 -2.58 6.32
C ILE A 59 22.57 -1.56 5.30
N GLU A 60 23.51 -0.70 5.67
CA GLU A 60 24.10 0.29 4.76
C GLU A 60 24.86 -0.35 3.60
N PRO A 61 25.69 -1.40 3.78
CA PRO A 61 26.27 -2.17 2.67
C PRO A 61 25.23 -2.75 1.72
N PHE A 62 24.10 -3.27 2.22
CA PHE A 62 22.97 -3.73 1.38
C PHE A 62 22.41 -2.58 0.54
N ILE A 63 22.01 -1.48 1.17
CA ILE A 63 21.48 -0.30 0.48
C ILE A 63 22.44 0.18 -0.61
N ARG A 64 23.72 0.32 -0.27
CA ARG A 64 24.75 0.80 -1.19
C ARG A 64 24.92 -0.11 -2.40
N GLN A 65 25.05 -1.43 -2.16
CA GLN A 65 25.34 -2.39 -3.23
C GLN A 65 24.11 -2.66 -4.10
N HIS A 66 22.94 -2.82 -3.51
CA HIS A 66 21.70 -2.99 -4.26
C HIS A 66 21.36 -1.74 -5.11
N SER A 67 21.54 -0.55 -4.55
CA SER A 67 21.37 0.69 -5.32
C SER A 67 22.34 0.78 -6.50
N ALA A 68 23.60 0.34 -6.32
CA ALA A 68 24.59 0.34 -7.39
C ALA A 68 24.31 -0.70 -8.48
N LYS A 69 23.57 -1.76 -8.15
CA LYS A 69 23.16 -2.84 -9.06
C LYS A 69 21.79 -2.59 -9.70
N GLY A 70 21.14 -1.48 -9.40
CA GLY A 70 19.85 -1.09 -10.00
C GLY A 70 18.62 -1.80 -9.41
N PHE A 71 18.72 -2.37 -8.21
CA PHE A 71 17.58 -2.99 -7.54
C PHE A 71 16.55 -1.94 -7.10
N ALA A 72 15.27 -2.27 -7.27
CA ALA A 72 14.20 -1.58 -6.58
C ALA A 72 14.22 -1.96 -5.10
N MET A 73 13.96 -0.99 -4.21
CA MET A 73 14.04 -1.20 -2.77
C MET A 73 12.89 -0.52 -2.04
N VAL A 74 12.40 -1.18 -0.98
CA VAL A 74 11.59 -0.58 0.08
C VAL A 74 12.43 -0.60 1.35
N VAL A 75 12.65 0.57 1.94
CA VAL A 75 13.44 0.71 3.18
C VAL A 75 12.57 1.31 4.26
N TYR A 76 12.37 0.55 5.35
CA TYR A 76 11.71 1.04 6.55
C TYR A 76 12.72 1.72 7.46
N ASP A 77 12.63 3.04 7.59
CA ASP A 77 13.55 3.85 8.39
C ASP A 77 12.91 4.25 9.71
N TYR A 78 13.07 3.41 10.73
CA TYR A 78 12.54 3.67 12.07
C TYR A 78 13.13 4.95 12.71
N LYS A 79 14.38 5.29 12.36
CA LYS A 79 15.07 6.51 12.81
C LYS A 79 15.19 7.53 11.69
N PHE A 80 14.07 7.79 11.01
CA PHE A 80 14.05 8.79 9.95
C PHE A 80 14.71 10.11 10.39
N PRO A 81 15.55 10.75 9.55
CA PRO A 81 15.85 10.42 8.15
C PRO A 81 17.19 9.67 7.94
N THR A 82 17.64 8.87 8.87
CA THR A 82 19.00 8.28 8.84
C THR A 82 19.27 7.41 7.60
N LEU A 83 18.44 6.41 7.36
CA LEU A 83 18.58 5.53 6.18
C LEU A 83 18.08 6.21 4.89
N ALA A 84 17.03 7.01 5.00
CA ALA A 84 16.47 7.75 3.87
C ALA A 84 17.50 8.67 3.23
N THR A 85 18.27 9.42 4.04
CA THR A 85 19.34 10.30 3.55
C THR A 85 20.44 9.52 2.82
N LYS A 86 20.85 8.38 3.37
CA LYS A 86 21.88 7.52 2.76
C LYS A 86 21.40 6.90 1.46
N LEU A 87 20.17 6.39 1.45
CA LEU A 87 19.55 5.83 0.26
C LEU A 87 19.42 6.91 -0.84
N TYR A 88 18.96 8.12 -0.48
CA TYR A 88 18.87 9.23 -1.43
C TYR A 88 20.23 9.62 -2.01
N TYR A 89 21.28 9.68 -1.18
CA TYR A 89 22.63 9.93 -1.64
C TYR A 89 23.10 8.88 -2.67
N HIS A 90 22.90 7.59 -2.37
CA HIS A 90 23.28 6.51 -3.30
C HIS A 90 22.41 6.51 -4.56
N TYR A 91 21.12 6.79 -4.44
CA TYR A 91 20.23 6.96 -5.60
C TYR A 91 20.75 8.07 -6.53
N LYS A 92 21.03 9.26 -5.99
CA LYS A 92 21.54 10.39 -6.80
C LYS A 92 22.91 10.10 -7.41
N LYS A 93 23.82 9.49 -6.67
CA LYS A 93 25.13 9.07 -7.17
C LYS A 93 24.99 8.09 -8.33
N ASN A 94 24.19 7.05 -8.17
CA ASN A 94 23.99 6.02 -9.18
C ASN A 94 23.19 6.54 -10.39
N GLN A 95 22.28 7.49 -10.19
CA GLN A 95 21.59 8.19 -11.27
C GLN A 95 22.57 8.92 -12.19
N LYS A 96 23.53 9.66 -11.60
CA LYS A 96 24.61 10.33 -12.37
C LYS A 96 25.51 9.35 -13.13
N LEU A 97 25.67 8.12 -12.61
CA LEU A 97 26.47 7.07 -13.24
C LEU A 97 25.68 6.23 -14.25
N GLY A 98 24.40 6.55 -14.51
CA GLY A 98 23.55 5.79 -15.44
C GLY A 98 23.17 4.39 -14.93
N LYS A 99 23.35 4.08 -13.65
CA LYS A 99 23.08 2.77 -13.04
C LYS A 99 21.64 2.61 -12.54
N VAL A 100 20.89 3.71 -12.42
CA VAL A 100 19.48 3.68 -12.01
C VAL A 100 18.63 3.37 -13.24
N PRO A 101 17.75 2.35 -13.18
CA PRO A 101 16.86 2.02 -14.30
C PRO A 101 15.99 3.21 -14.73
N LYS A 102 15.73 3.32 -16.04
CA LYS A 102 14.88 4.38 -16.59
C LYS A 102 13.48 4.32 -15.95
N GLY A 103 12.99 5.46 -15.50
CA GLY A 103 11.69 5.57 -14.85
C GLY A 103 11.68 5.27 -13.34
N CYS A 104 12.79 4.79 -12.77
CA CYS A 104 12.90 4.60 -11.33
C CYS A 104 12.86 5.96 -10.61
N LYS A 105 12.01 6.06 -9.57
CA LYS A 105 11.81 7.26 -8.75
C LYS A 105 12.16 6.98 -7.30
N PHE A 106 12.64 8.00 -6.61
CA PHE A 106 12.80 7.98 -5.16
C PHE A 106 11.54 8.58 -4.53
N ASN A 107 10.90 7.82 -3.66
CA ASN A 107 9.69 8.25 -2.97
C ASN A 107 9.87 8.07 -1.46
N ILE A 108 9.30 8.99 -0.69
CA ILE A 108 9.22 8.93 0.77
C ILE A 108 7.74 8.84 1.14
N ILE A 109 7.41 7.94 2.07
CA ILE A 109 6.12 7.89 2.76
C ILE A 109 6.40 8.15 4.22
N ASN A 110 5.98 9.30 4.72
CA ASN A 110 6.23 9.74 6.09
C ASN A 110 4.92 10.24 6.72
N PHE A 111 4.45 9.53 7.75
CA PHE A 111 3.22 9.87 8.47
C PHE A 111 3.41 10.93 9.56
N VAL A 112 4.65 11.29 9.89
CA VAL A 112 4.96 12.33 10.90
C VAL A 112 5.09 13.68 10.20
N ASP A 113 5.79 13.72 9.07
CA ASP A 113 6.06 14.92 8.31
C ASP A 113 5.58 14.73 6.87
N VAL A 114 4.30 15.00 6.68
CA VAL A 114 3.61 14.74 5.41
C VAL A 114 4.06 15.65 4.27
N GLU A 115 4.69 16.79 4.56
CA GLU A 115 5.17 17.73 3.54
C GLU A 115 6.21 17.07 2.62
N TYR A 116 7.02 16.16 3.16
CA TYR A 116 8.01 15.40 2.40
C TYR A 116 7.47 14.08 1.85
N SER A 117 6.23 13.73 2.17
CA SER A 117 5.63 12.46 1.78
C SER A 117 5.04 12.50 0.38
N LYS A 118 5.11 11.38 -0.32
CA LYS A 118 4.28 11.14 -1.51
C LYS A 118 2.92 10.60 -1.08
N ARG A 119 1.90 10.99 -1.82
CA ARG A 119 0.56 10.39 -1.68
C ARG A 119 0.57 8.98 -2.24
N VAL A 120 -0.12 8.10 -1.57
CA VAL A 120 -0.28 6.69 -1.95
C VAL A 120 -1.75 6.33 -1.83
N ASN A 121 -2.40 6.14 -2.95
CA ASN A 121 -3.77 5.65 -2.94
C ASN A 121 -3.75 4.11 -3.07
N PRO A 122 -4.09 3.35 -2.01
CA PRO A 122 -4.17 1.89 -2.07
C PRO A 122 -5.38 1.39 -2.86
N ILE A 123 -6.36 2.26 -3.12
CA ILE A 123 -7.64 1.94 -3.74
C ILE A 123 -7.70 2.55 -5.14
N GLN A 124 -7.10 1.87 -6.10
CA GLN A 124 -7.10 2.32 -7.48
C GLN A 124 -7.79 1.31 -8.39
N ALA A 125 -8.69 1.79 -9.25
CA ALA A 125 -9.37 0.98 -10.26
C ALA A 125 -8.41 0.18 -11.17
N LYS A 126 -7.17 0.64 -11.32
CA LYS A 126 -6.13 -0.07 -12.07
C LYS A 126 -5.82 -1.45 -11.49
N TYR A 127 -5.88 -1.60 -10.17
CA TYR A 127 -5.53 -2.83 -9.45
C TYR A 127 -6.76 -3.57 -8.94
N ILE A 128 -7.88 -2.86 -8.79
CA ILE A 128 -9.15 -3.38 -8.27
C ILE A 128 -10.14 -3.40 -9.43
N ASN A 129 -10.06 -4.43 -10.25
CA ASN A 129 -10.87 -4.57 -11.46
C ASN A 129 -12.08 -5.50 -11.31
N ASN A 130 -12.20 -6.15 -10.17
CA ASN A 130 -13.31 -7.04 -9.82
C ASN A 130 -13.53 -7.09 -8.31
N LEU A 131 -14.63 -7.71 -7.89
CA LEU A 131 -14.99 -7.83 -6.48
C LEU A 131 -13.98 -8.66 -5.67
N ALA A 132 -13.37 -9.69 -6.26
CA ALA A 132 -12.37 -10.51 -5.58
C ALA A 132 -11.14 -9.67 -5.19
N ALA A 133 -10.64 -8.82 -6.09
CA ALA A 133 -9.55 -7.89 -5.80
C ALA A 133 -9.93 -6.84 -4.74
N ALA A 134 -11.19 -6.40 -4.71
CA ALA A 134 -11.70 -5.52 -3.65
C ALA A 134 -11.72 -6.23 -2.29
N SER A 135 -12.14 -7.50 -2.26
CA SER A 135 -12.16 -8.33 -1.05
C SER A 135 -10.75 -8.58 -0.50
N GLU A 136 -9.80 -8.94 -1.36
CA GLU A 136 -8.39 -9.12 -0.97
C GLU A 136 -7.78 -7.82 -0.41
N THR A 137 -8.10 -6.68 -1.04
CA THR A 137 -7.66 -5.36 -0.56
C THR A 137 -8.26 -5.04 0.81
N ALA A 138 -9.56 -5.30 1.00
CA ALA A 138 -10.26 -5.08 2.26
C ALA A 138 -9.69 -5.96 3.38
N GLU A 139 -9.47 -7.24 3.11
CA GLU A 139 -8.89 -8.21 4.06
C GLU A 139 -7.48 -7.78 4.49
N THR A 140 -6.60 -7.47 3.51
CA THR A 140 -5.23 -7.01 3.78
C THR A 140 -5.21 -5.74 4.63
N LEU A 141 -6.09 -4.77 4.34
CA LEU A 141 -6.24 -3.54 5.12
C LEU A 141 -6.64 -3.83 6.55
N LEU A 142 -7.71 -4.61 6.75
CA LEU A 142 -8.23 -4.91 8.09
C LEU A 142 -7.24 -5.75 8.91
N GLU A 143 -6.60 -6.75 8.32
CA GLU A 143 -5.55 -7.52 9.00
C GLU A 143 -4.39 -6.63 9.45
N SER A 144 -3.96 -5.70 8.61
CA SER A 144 -2.88 -4.77 8.94
C SER A 144 -3.25 -3.86 10.10
N LEU A 145 -4.52 -3.43 10.20
CA LEU A 145 -5.04 -2.61 11.28
C LEU A 145 -5.25 -3.40 12.58
N GLN A 146 -5.44 -4.74 12.50
CA GLN A 146 -5.65 -5.62 13.67
C GLN A 146 -4.35 -6.07 14.33
N LYS A 147 -3.23 -6.12 13.61
CA LYS A 147 -1.93 -6.68 14.08
C LYS A 147 -1.37 -6.12 15.40
N GLY A 148 -1.98 -5.09 15.95
CA GLY A 148 -1.63 -4.57 17.29
C GLY A 148 -2.45 -5.17 18.46
N LYS A 149 -3.39 -6.10 18.21
CA LYS A 149 -4.30 -6.65 19.24
C LYS A 149 -4.18 -8.17 19.47
N LYS A 150 -3.32 -8.89 18.74
CA LYS A 150 -3.19 -10.35 18.84
C LYS A 150 -2.24 -10.83 19.94
N GLU A 151 -2.29 -10.24 21.12
CA GLU A 151 -1.74 -10.86 22.33
C GLU A 151 -2.87 -11.08 23.34
N GLY A 152 -3.56 -12.21 23.19
CA GLY A 152 -4.49 -12.71 24.21
C GLY A 152 -5.88 -13.06 23.71
N GLY A 153 -6.12 -14.33 23.54
CA GLY A 153 -7.44 -14.93 23.55
C GLY A 153 -7.93 -15.44 22.20
N GLY A 154 -8.17 -16.74 22.12
CA GLY A 154 -8.87 -17.39 21.02
C GLY A 154 -10.28 -16.79 20.89
N GLY A 155 -10.50 -16.04 19.82
CA GLY A 155 -11.81 -15.51 19.48
C GLY A 155 -12.74 -16.67 19.16
N GLY A 156 -13.89 -16.70 19.79
CA GLY A 156 -14.97 -17.64 19.49
C GLY A 156 -15.50 -17.41 18.06
N GLY A 157 -16.33 -18.33 17.56
CA GLY A 157 -16.89 -18.24 16.21
C GLY A 157 -17.64 -16.94 15.89
N SER A 158 -18.13 -16.22 16.91
CA SER A 158 -18.76 -14.89 16.76
C SER A 158 -17.76 -13.82 16.28
N ASP A 159 -16.54 -13.81 16.81
CA ASP A 159 -15.52 -12.82 16.41
C ASP A 159 -15.11 -13.01 14.95
N GLN A 160 -14.99 -14.25 14.51
CA GLN A 160 -14.69 -14.55 13.11
C GLN A 160 -15.82 -14.11 12.18
N PHE A 161 -17.08 -14.32 12.59
CA PHE A 161 -18.24 -13.86 11.82
C PHE A 161 -18.24 -12.34 11.64
N PHE A 162 -18.01 -11.57 12.71
CA PHE A 162 -17.99 -10.11 12.64
C PHE A 162 -16.81 -9.59 11.81
N GLN A 163 -15.63 -10.24 11.90
CA GLN A 163 -14.47 -9.89 11.08
C GLN A 163 -14.74 -10.12 9.59
N THR A 164 -15.28 -11.29 9.24
CA THR A 164 -15.62 -11.61 7.84
C THR A 164 -16.68 -10.64 7.31
N SER A 165 -17.67 -10.30 8.13
CA SER A 165 -18.70 -9.32 7.76
C SER A 165 -18.10 -7.92 7.51
N ALA A 166 -17.18 -7.48 8.36
CA ALA A 166 -16.47 -6.22 8.20
C ALA A 166 -15.65 -6.17 6.91
N VAL A 167 -14.96 -7.28 6.57
CA VAL A 167 -14.23 -7.41 5.29
C VAL A 167 -15.19 -7.30 4.11
N ASN A 168 -16.29 -8.05 4.12
CA ASN A 168 -17.26 -8.04 3.02
C ASN A 168 -17.90 -6.66 2.82
N PHE A 169 -18.20 -5.97 3.91
CA PHE A 169 -18.77 -4.63 3.83
C PHE A 169 -17.78 -3.60 3.29
N LEU A 170 -16.53 -3.65 3.76
CA LEU A 170 -15.48 -2.79 3.23
C LEU A 170 -15.19 -3.09 1.76
N ALA A 171 -15.19 -4.37 1.36
CA ALA A 171 -15.03 -4.77 -0.03
C ALA A 171 -16.13 -4.20 -0.93
N ALA A 172 -17.39 -4.24 -0.45
CA ALA A 172 -18.52 -3.63 -1.16
C ALA A 172 -18.33 -2.11 -1.33
N CYS A 173 -17.91 -1.40 -0.28
CA CYS A 173 -17.62 0.03 -0.35
C CYS A 173 -16.45 0.33 -1.32
N ILE A 174 -15.36 -0.43 -1.23
CA ILE A 174 -14.20 -0.27 -2.12
C ILE A 174 -14.61 -0.46 -3.57
N TYR A 175 -15.31 -1.56 -3.87
CA TYR A 175 -15.73 -1.88 -5.23
C TYR A 175 -16.69 -0.82 -5.79
N PHE A 176 -17.67 -0.36 -4.98
CA PHE A 176 -18.55 0.73 -5.35
C PHE A 176 -17.78 1.99 -5.73
N PHE A 177 -16.90 2.50 -4.86
CA PHE A 177 -16.20 3.75 -5.11
C PHE A 177 -15.15 3.65 -6.23
N VAL A 178 -14.59 2.49 -6.47
CA VAL A 178 -13.70 2.25 -7.63
C VAL A 178 -14.46 2.43 -8.95
N ASN A 179 -15.75 2.07 -9.00
CA ASN A 179 -16.58 2.14 -10.19
C ASN A 179 -17.44 3.40 -10.29
N TYR A 180 -17.67 4.09 -9.17
CA TYR A 180 -18.55 5.25 -9.11
C TYR A 180 -17.93 6.49 -9.76
N GLU A 181 -18.68 7.12 -10.68
CA GLU A 181 -18.24 8.33 -11.41
C GLU A 181 -16.80 8.27 -11.92
N ARG A 182 -16.46 7.22 -12.65
CA ARG A 182 -15.09 7.03 -13.18
C ARG A 182 -14.69 8.15 -14.12
N GLU A 183 -13.45 8.59 -13.94
CA GLU A 183 -12.80 9.64 -14.73
C GLU A 183 -11.63 9.06 -15.54
N PRO A 184 -11.47 9.44 -16.83
CA PRO A 184 -10.39 8.93 -17.66
C PRO A 184 -9.09 9.71 -17.48
N TYR A 185 -7.96 9.02 -17.59
CA TYR A 185 -6.61 9.57 -17.49
C TYR A 185 -5.70 9.06 -18.61
N ASP A 186 -4.72 9.88 -19.02
CA ASP A 186 -3.66 9.47 -19.91
C ASP A 186 -2.54 8.72 -19.16
N ALA A 187 -1.54 8.22 -19.91
CA ALA A 187 -0.39 7.49 -19.34
C ALA A 187 0.49 8.35 -18.41
N ASN A 188 0.40 9.66 -18.50
CA ASN A 188 1.15 10.61 -17.67
C ASN A 188 0.37 11.03 -16.41
N GLY A 189 -0.86 10.54 -16.24
CA GLY A 189 -1.73 10.92 -15.13
C GLY A 189 -2.50 12.21 -15.33
N LYS A 190 -2.55 12.75 -16.55
CA LYS A 190 -3.38 13.91 -16.89
C LYS A 190 -4.81 13.44 -17.05
N LYS A 191 -5.75 14.11 -16.38
CA LYS A 191 -7.19 13.88 -16.55
C LYS A 191 -7.62 14.27 -17.95
N LEU A 192 -8.40 13.37 -18.57
CA LEU A 192 -9.03 13.55 -19.86
C LEU A 192 -10.50 13.95 -19.70
N TYR A 193 -11.12 14.37 -20.78
CA TYR A 193 -12.53 14.75 -20.81
C TYR A 193 -13.38 13.57 -21.31
N ALA A 194 -14.31 13.09 -20.47
CA ALA A 194 -15.32 12.12 -20.88
C ALA A 194 -16.59 12.85 -21.30
N GLU A 195 -17.05 12.63 -22.54
CA GLU A 195 -18.32 13.14 -22.98
C GLU A 195 -19.46 12.51 -22.18
N LYS A 196 -20.40 13.36 -21.74
CA LYS A 196 -21.57 12.94 -20.98
C LYS A 196 -22.84 13.29 -21.73
N ARG A 197 -23.82 12.40 -21.65
CA ARG A 197 -25.15 12.63 -22.18
C ARG A 197 -26.17 12.49 -21.06
N GLN A 198 -27.14 13.38 -21.04
CA GLN A 198 -28.23 13.31 -20.08
C GLN A 198 -29.16 12.14 -20.45
N ASP A 199 -29.39 11.26 -19.52
CA ASP A 199 -30.36 10.18 -19.66
C ASP A 199 -31.78 10.76 -19.72
N PRO A 200 -32.58 10.48 -20.74
CA PRO A 200 -33.90 11.09 -20.90
C PRO A 200 -34.90 10.73 -19.79
N GLN A 201 -34.73 9.55 -19.16
CA GLN A 201 -35.64 9.05 -18.14
C GLN A 201 -35.22 9.52 -16.74
N THR A 202 -33.94 9.32 -16.37
CA THR A 202 -33.43 9.61 -15.03
C THR A 202 -32.96 11.05 -14.85
N LYS A 203 -32.75 11.76 -15.97
CA LYS A 203 -32.14 13.11 -16.02
C LYS A 203 -30.69 13.18 -15.49
N PHE A 204 -30.06 12.04 -15.18
CA PHE A 204 -28.67 11.98 -14.78
C PHE A 204 -27.72 12.03 -15.98
N TRP A 205 -26.57 12.61 -15.80
CA TRP A 205 -25.52 12.66 -16.82
C TRP A 205 -24.69 11.37 -16.79
N LYS A 206 -24.73 10.60 -17.87
CA LYS A 206 -23.98 9.34 -18.03
C LYS A 206 -22.87 9.52 -19.07
N PRO A 207 -21.67 8.93 -18.85
CA PRO A 207 -20.62 8.91 -19.86
C PRO A 207 -21.11 8.21 -21.14
N THR A 208 -20.77 8.79 -22.30
CA THR A 208 -21.08 8.19 -23.62
C THR A 208 -20.07 7.13 -24.05
N GLY A 209 -18.95 7.00 -23.33
CA GLY A 209 -17.81 6.18 -23.73
C GLY A 209 -16.78 6.93 -24.59
N VAL A 210 -17.13 8.10 -25.11
CA VAL A 210 -16.21 8.93 -25.90
C VAL A 210 -15.33 9.77 -24.95
N VAL A 211 -14.02 9.63 -25.10
CA VAL A 211 -13.02 10.38 -24.34
C VAL A 211 -12.24 11.29 -25.26
N ARG A 212 -11.98 12.50 -24.81
CA ARG A 212 -11.21 13.52 -25.55
C ARG A 212 -10.03 14.01 -24.70
N ASP A 213 -9.00 14.56 -25.36
CA ASP A 213 -7.84 15.19 -24.71
C ASP A 213 -8.22 16.43 -23.86
N ARG A 214 -9.33 17.09 -24.25
CA ARG A 214 -9.99 18.21 -23.57
C ARG A 214 -11.42 18.35 -24.07
N GLU A 215 -12.21 19.20 -23.45
CA GLU A 215 -13.55 19.54 -23.96
C GLU A 215 -13.47 20.09 -25.38
N GLY A 216 -14.26 19.49 -26.29
CA GLY A 216 -14.24 19.85 -27.72
C GLY A 216 -12.96 19.49 -28.47
N GLY A 217 -12.02 18.77 -27.84
CA GLY A 217 -10.77 18.35 -28.45
C GLY A 217 -10.85 17.02 -29.22
N SER A 218 -9.66 16.47 -29.56
CA SER A 218 -9.55 15.23 -30.30
C SER A 218 -9.96 14.03 -29.47
N ILE A 219 -10.60 13.03 -30.12
CA ILE A 219 -10.90 11.74 -29.47
C ILE A 219 -9.59 10.99 -29.19
N VAL A 220 -9.44 10.50 -27.97
CA VAL A 220 -8.27 9.76 -27.49
C VAL A 220 -8.69 8.55 -26.67
N GLU A 221 -7.82 7.52 -26.66
CA GLU A 221 -7.99 6.38 -25.78
C GLU A 221 -7.40 6.68 -24.39
N PRO A 222 -8.16 6.50 -23.31
CA PRO A 222 -7.64 6.65 -21.96
C PRO A 222 -6.69 5.50 -21.60
N ALA A 223 -5.60 5.81 -20.93
CA ALA A 223 -4.71 4.78 -20.44
C ALA A 223 -5.32 4.01 -19.26
N TYR A 224 -6.13 4.68 -18.44
CA TYR A 224 -6.85 4.07 -17.32
C TYR A 224 -8.00 4.97 -16.84
N TRP A 225 -8.88 4.36 -16.04
CA TRP A 225 -10.00 5.05 -15.39
C TRP A 225 -9.84 4.98 -13.88
N LEU A 226 -10.17 6.06 -13.17
CA LEU A 226 -10.23 6.11 -11.71
C LEU A 226 -11.61 6.54 -11.25
N GLY A 227 -12.15 5.89 -10.24
CA GLY A 227 -13.34 6.39 -9.55
C GLY A 227 -13.06 7.77 -8.94
N LYS A 228 -14.02 8.66 -9.04
CA LYS A 228 -13.86 10.05 -8.54
C LYS A 228 -13.59 10.09 -7.03
N TYR A 229 -14.15 9.16 -6.29
CA TYR A 229 -14.07 9.07 -4.83
C TYR A 229 -13.35 7.79 -4.35
N SER A 230 -12.57 7.14 -5.24
CA SER A 230 -11.86 5.90 -4.91
C SER A 230 -10.56 6.17 -4.14
N ASP A 231 -10.68 6.68 -2.93
CA ASP A 231 -9.58 6.80 -1.98
C ASP A 231 -10.07 6.55 -0.53
N MET A 232 -9.13 6.30 0.37
CA MET A 232 -9.47 5.98 1.76
C MET A 232 -10.22 7.12 2.47
N PRO A 233 -9.85 8.39 2.35
CA PRO A 233 -10.59 9.49 3.00
C PRO A 233 -12.07 9.53 2.65
N HIS A 234 -12.44 9.34 1.38
CA HIS A 234 -13.85 9.32 0.97
C HIS A 234 -14.59 8.10 1.51
N ILE A 235 -13.97 6.92 1.49
CA ILE A 235 -14.57 5.70 2.08
C ILE A 235 -14.76 5.87 3.58
N LEU A 236 -13.77 6.39 4.31
CA LEU A 236 -13.89 6.62 5.74
C LEU A 236 -15.01 7.64 6.09
N SER A 237 -15.13 8.71 5.31
CA SER A 237 -16.22 9.66 5.46
C SER A 237 -17.58 9.00 5.20
N PHE A 238 -17.69 8.22 4.15
CA PHE A 238 -18.91 7.48 3.82
C PHE A 238 -19.31 6.46 4.89
N LEU A 239 -18.38 5.74 5.46
CA LEU A 239 -18.64 4.80 6.55
C LEU A 239 -19.17 5.47 7.83
N ASN A 240 -19.02 6.78 7.97
CA ASN A 240 -19.57 7.53 9.11
C ASN A 240 -20.98 8.08 8.87
N GLU A 241 -21.51 7.93 7.64
CA GLU A 241 -22.89 8.30 7.34
C GLU A 241 -23.90 7.39 8.05
N SER A 242 -25.18 7.77 8.00
CA SER A 242 -26.27 6.94 8.53
C SER A 242 -26.38 5.63 7.75
N TYR A 243 -26.77 4.55 8.39
CA TYR A 243 -27.00 3.26 7.72
C TYR A 243 -27.98 3.36 6.56
N GLN A 244 -29.02 4.19 6.72
CA GLN A 244 -29.98 4.43 5.66
C GLN A 244 -29.29 5.03 4.42
N THR A 245 -28.51 6.10 4.59
CA THR A 245 -27.75 6.74 3.51
C THR A 245 -26.77 5.76 2.85
N ILE A 246 -26.05 4.99 3.67
CA ILE A 246 -25.08 4.01 3.18
C ILE A 246 -25.77 2.97 2.28
N PHE A 247 -26.89 2.40 2.72
CA PHE A 247 -27.60 1.39 1.94
C PHE A 247 -28.22 1.99 0.68
N GLU A 248 -28.88 3.14 0.77
CA GLU A 248 -29.47 3.83 -0.39
C GLU A 248 -28.43 4.11 -1.49
N VAL A 249 -27.22 4.48 -1.11
CA VAL A 249 -26.13 4.74 -2.06
C VAL A 249 -25.60 3.45 -2.66
N LEU A 250 -25.25 2.46 -1.84
CA LEU A 250 -24.67 1.21 -2.33
C LEU A 250 -25.63 0.37 -3.16
N GLU A 251 -26.94 0.43 -2.89
CA GLU A 251 -28.00 -0.24 -3.67
C GLU A 251 -28.10 0.26 -5.11
N THR A 252 -27.57 1.43 -5.40
CA THR A 252 -27.57 1.97 -6.78
C THR A 252 -26.65 1.18 -7.74
N ASP A 253 -25.77 0.36 -7.21
CA ASP A 253 -24.88 -0.51 -7.98
C ASP A 253 -25.39 -1.95 -7.92
N ASN A 254 -25.78 -2.50 -9.10
CA ASN A 254 -26.34 -3.84 -9.21
C ASN A 254 -25.39 -4.98 -8.86
N GLU A 255 -24.08 -4.75 -8.90
CA GLU A 255 -23.06 -5.75 -8.52
C GLU A 255 -22.82 -5.74 -7.02
N VAL A 256 -22.99 -4.59 -6.37
CA VAL A 256 -22.81 -4.41 -4.92
C VAL A 256 -24.07 -4.77 -4.13
N ALA A 257 -25.25 -4.44 -4.65
CA ALA A 257 -26.52 -4.64 -3.96
C ALA A 257 -26.73 -6.07 -3.38
N PRO A 258 -26.39 -7.16 -4.10
CA PRO A 258 -26.52 -8.51 -3.55
C PRO A 258 -25.67 -8.80 -2.31
N LEU A 259 -24.55 -8.09 -2.14
CA LEU A 259 -23.64 -8.26 -1.01
C LEU A 259 -24.18 -7.66 0.29
N LEU A 260 -25.16 -6.76 0.17
CA LEU A 260 -25.73 -6.03 1.30
C LEU A 260 -26.81 -6.81 2.03
N GLY A 261 -27.28 -7.94 1.51
CA GLY A 261 -28.41 -8.69 2.01
C GLY A 261 -28.41 -8.94 3.52
N PRO A 262 -27.34 -9.48 4.12
CA PRO A 262 -27.27 -9.70 5.57
C PRO A 262 -27.37 -8.41 6.39
N PHE A 263 -26.74 -7.33 5.93
CA PHE A 263 -26.71 -6.02 6.60
C PHE A 263 -28.07 -5.33 6.52
N GLN A 264 -28.69 -5.36 5.35
CA GLN A 264 -30.03 -4.82 5.13
C GLN A 264 -31.08 -5.57 5.92
N THR A 265 -30.97 -6.89 6.02
CA THR A 265 -31.87 -7.71 6.83
C THR A 265 -31.78 -7.32 8.30
N ALA A 266 -30.57 -7.17 8.84
CA ALA A 266 -30.38 -6.70 10.21
C ALA A 266 -30.96 -5.29 10.41
N PHE A 267 -30.77 -4.39 9.46
CA PHE A 267 -31.29 -3.03 9.52
C PHE A 267 -32.84 -2.99 9.48
N LYS A 268 -33.46 -3.70 8.55
CA LYS A 268 -34.92 -3.79 8.38
C LYS A 268 -35.60 -4.42 9.62
N ASN A 269 -34.93 -5.41 10.20
CA ASN A 269 -35.43 -6.08 11.44
C ASN A 269 -35.10 -5.31 12.71
N LYS A 270 -34.51 -4.10 12.60
CA LYS A 270 -34.07 -3.28 13.73
C LYS A 270 -33.09 -3.99 14.68
N ALA A 271 -32.35 -4.98 14.17
CA ALA A 271 -31.33 -5.70 14.92
C ALA A 271 -30.02 -4.86 14.95
N MET A 272 -30.11 -3.70 15.63
CA MET A 272 -28.99 -2.71 15.59
C MET A 272 -27.73 -3.23 16.26
N GLU A 273 -27.82 -4.04 17.31
CA GLU A 273 -26.65 -4.64 17.95
C GLU A 273 -25.88 -5.56 16.99
N GLN A 274 -26.60 -6.35 16.20
CA GLN A 274 -25.99 -7.19 15.16
C GLN A 274 -25.36 -6.33 14.06
N LEU A 275 -26.04 -5.30 13.61
CA LEU A 275 -25.54 -4.39 12.58
C LEU A 275 -24.28 -3.64 13.05
N GLU A 276 -24.29 -3.15 14.29
CA GLU A 276 -23.12 -2.54 14.93
C GLU A 276 -21.98 -3.55 15.12
N GLY A 277 -22.28 -4.82 15.43
CA GLY A 277 -21.26 -5.87 15.44
C GLY A 277 -20.57 -6.03 14.09
N MET A 278 -21.31 -6.00 13.00
CA MET A 278 -20.79 -6.17 11.65
C MET A 278 -20.08 -4.92 11.10
N ILE A 279 -20.73 -3.74 11.18
CA ILE A 279 -20.22 -2.50 10.58
C ILE A 279 -19.44 -1.66 11.61
N GLY A 280 -19.86 -1.65 12.86
CA GLY A 280 -19.19 -0.94 13.94
C GLY A 280 -17.77 -1.46 14.18
N THR A 281 -17.56 -2.77 14.06
CA THR A 281 -16.22 -3.37 14.08
C THR A 281 -15.32 -2.75 13.01
N LEU A 282 -15.82 -2.58 11.79
CA LEU A 282 -15.10 -1.91 10.71
C LEU A 282 -14.75 -0.46 11.07
N ARG A 283 -15.72 0.30 11.61
CA ARG A 283 -15.51 1.69 12.04
C ARG A 283 -14.40 1.80 13.11
N VAL A 284 -14.38 0.87 14.06
CA VAL A 284 -13.34 0.83 15.12
C VAL A 284 -11.96 0.61 14.53
N TYR A 285 -11.81 -0.31 13.59
CA TYR A 285 -10.49 -0.56 12.96
C TYR A 285 -10.05 0.61 12.07
N THR A 286 -10.95 1.12 11.25
CA THR A 286 -10.65 2.20 10.32
C THR A 286 -10.47 3.56 11.00
N SER A 287 -10.96 3.76 12.22
CA SER A 287 -10.75 4.99 13.00
C SER A 287 -9.27 5.36 13.20
N ARG A 288 -8.38 4.35 13.17
CA ARG A 288 -6.92 4.57 13.22
C ARG A 288 -6.38 5.31 12.01
N LEU A 289 -7.09 5.28 10.89
CA LEU A 289 -6.75 6.02 9.67
C LEU A 289 -7.39 7.40 9.61
N ALA A 290 -8.23 7.76 10.60
CA ALA A 290 -8.94 9.05 10.63
C ALA A 290 -8.06 10.17 11.20
N THR A 291 -6.80 10.27 10.77
CA THR A 291 -5.89 11.36 11.11
C THR A 291 -5.68 12.27 9.90
N LYS A 292 -5.31 13.54 10.14
CA LYS A 292 -5.02 14.49 9.08
C LYS A 292 -3.90 13.99 8.14
N GLU A 293 -2.88 13.38 8.73
CA GLU A 293 -1.72 12.82 8.03
C GLU A 293 -2.13 11.64 7.14
N SER A 294 -2.92 10.71 7.67
CA SER A 294 -3.45 9.58 6.90
C SER A 294 -4.36 10.05 5.77
N TYR A 295 -5.22 11.03 6.02
CA TYR A 295 -6.08 11.62 4.99
C TYR A 295 -5.26 12.25 3.88
N TRP A 296 -4.19 12.99 4.24
CA TRP A 296 -3.33 13.60 3.24
C TRP A 296 -2.56 12.56 2.40
N ILE A 297 -2.03 11.52 3.05
CA ILE A 297 -1.21 10.48 2.39
C ILE A 297 -2.07 9.60 1.49
N PHE A 298 -3.25 9.17 1.98
CA PHE A 298 -4.10 8.20 1.27
C PHE A 298 -5.12 8.84 0.31
N HIS A 299 -5.12 10.16 0.17
CA HIS A 299 -5.90 10.86 -0.83
C HIS A 299 -5.30 10.64 -2.23
N LYS A 300 -6.17 10.54 -3.27
CA LYS A 300 -5.74 10.41 -4.67
C LYS A 300 -5.09 11.67 -5.23
#